data_667b4a8527a3ae7d4c4a312f0794def6
#
_entry.id   667b4a8527a3ae7d4c4a312f0794def6
#
_cell.length_a   1.000
_cell.length_b   1.000
_cell.length_c   1.000
_cell.angle_alpha   90.00
_cell.angle_beta   90.00
_cell.angle_gamma   90.00
#
_symmetry.space_group_name_H-M   'P 1'
#
loop_
_entity.id
_entity.type
_entity.pdbx_description
1 polymer ?
#
loop_
_entity_poly.entity_id
_entity_poly.type
_entity_poly.pdbx_seq_one_letter_code
_entity_poly.pdbx_strand_id
1 'polypeptide(L)'
;MKKKLAILGALVLGSAWCIHRNRKYPLAKGYGLFNKVAINGAVINTHTVKLGNKLLAYKNLPNVPSNLIRESKKIKTRDNAEINLSIYKAKDMNEKQPCLVYFHGGGFFLKDEAYIHKIVMKYALFAKCTVVFVHYRTCDGYPFPTPFYDCCDAMEYVWENAEN
;
A
#
# COMPACT_ATOMS: atom_id res chain seq x y z
N MET A 1 -7.95 25.60 -26.00
CA MET A 1 -8.70 25.53 -24.73
C MET A 1 -10.00 24.77 -24.88
N LYS A 2 -10.91 25.09 -25.81
CA LYS A 2 -12.25 24.46 -25.96
C LYS A 2 -12.21 22.93 -26.13
N LYS A 3 -11.26 22.34 -26.88
CA LYS A 3 -11.15 20.87 -27.06
C LYS A 3 -10.74 20.13 -25.77
N LYS A 4 -9.88 20.71 -24.94
CA LYS A 4 -9.47 20.10 -23.64
C LYS A 4 -10.63 20.12 -22.62
N LEU A 5 -11.44 21.19 -22.62
CA LEU A 5 -12.65 21.26 -21.78
C LEU A 5 -13.72 20.24 -22.20
N ALA A 6 -13.88 20.02 -23.51
CA ALA A 6 -14.83 19.04 -24.04
C ALA A 6 -14.44 17.60 -23.68
N ILE A 7 -13.12 17.27 -23.72
CA ILE A 7 -12.62 15.95 -23.34
C ILE A 7 -12.77 15.73 -21.82
N LEU A 8 -12.50 16.74 -21.01
CA LEU A 8 -12.72 16.68 -19.56
C LEU A 8 -14.20 16.51 -19.23
N GLY A 9 -15.08 17.24 -19.90
CA GLY A 9 -16.53 17.11 -19.77
C GLY A 9 -17.05 15.73 -20.18
N ALA A 10 -16.54 15.16 -21.28
CA ALA A 10 -16.91 13.81 -21.72
C ALA A 10 -16.43 12.72 -20.76
N LEU A 11 -15.23 12.88 -20.16
CA LEU A 11 -14.70 11.97 -19.14
C LEU A 11 -15.54 12.03 -17.85
N VAL A 12 -15.96 13.23 -17.42
CA VAL A 12 -16.80 13.41 -16.23
C VAL A 12 -18.21 12.85 -16.46
N LEU A 13 -18.83 13.11 -17.61
CA LEU A 13 -20.15 12.60 -17.94
C LEU A 13 -20.15 11.08 -18.18
N GLY A 14 -19.12 10.54 -18.84
CA GLY A 14 -18.94 9.10 -19.01
C GLY A 14 -18.74 8.38 -17.70
N SER A 15 -17.95 8.94 -16.79
CA SER A 15 -17.79 8.39 -15.45
C SER A 15 -19.08 8.45 -14.62
N ALA A 16 -19.82 9.56 -14.67
CA ALA A 16 -21.12 9.70 -14.00
C ALA A 16 -22.17 8.70 -14.53
N TRP A 17 -22.19 8.43 -15.82
CA TRP A 17 -23.08 7.44 -16.44
C TRP A 17 -22.73 6.01 -16.02
N CYS A 18 -21.44 5.64 -16.00
CA CYS A 18 -20.97 4.34 -15.51
C CYS A 18 -21.31 4.14 -14.02
N ILE A 19 -21.20 5.20 -13.20
CA ILE A 19 -21.52 5.19 -11.77
C ILE A 19 -23.02 4.91 -11.53
N HIS A 20 -23.90 5.48 -12.35
CA HIS A 20 -25.36 5.32 -12.16
C HIS A 20 -25.84 3.91 -12.53
N ARG A 21 -25.22 3.26 -13.50
CA ARG A 21 -25.66 1.96 -14.06
C ARG A 21 -25.30 0.75 -13.20
N ASN A 22 -24.29 0.84 -12.31
CA ASN A 22 -23.70 -0.34 -11.65
C ASN A 22 -24.03 -0.49 -10.15
N ARG A 23 -25.14 0.07 -9.67
CA ARG A 23 -25.56 -0.16 -8.28
C ARG A 23 -26.16 -1.55 -8.09
N LYS A 24 -25.31 -2.56 -8.06
CA LYS A 24 -25.75 -3.94 -7.81
C LYS A 24 -25.88 -4.28 -6.31
N TYR A 25 -25.22 -3.50 -5.46
CA TYR A 25 -25.17 -3.78 -4.01
C TYR A 25 -25.44 -2.50 -3.19
N PRO A 26 -26.28 -2.58 -2.14
CA PRO A 26 -26.48 -1.47 -1.22
C PRO A 26 -25.20 -1.31 -0.37
N LEU A 27 -24.66 -0.09 -0.35
CA LEU A 27 -23.52 0.25 0.50
C LEU A 27 -23.99 0.80 1.85
N ALA A 28 -23.24 0.56 2.89
CA ALA A 28 -23.57 1.03 4.23
C ALA A 28 -23.67 2.57 4.30
N LYS A 29 -24.57 3.08 5.13
CA LYS A 29 -24.71 4.51 5.39
C LYS A 29 -23.38 5.05 5.95
N GLY A 30 -22.89 6.17 5.41
CA GLY A 30 -21.64 6.81 5.88
C GLY A 30 -20.52 6.87 4.84
N TYR A 31 -20.57 6.05 3.79
CA TYR A 31 -19.57 6.11 2.73
C TYR A 31 -19.68 7.32 1.78
N GLY A 32 -20.65 8.20 1.96
CA GLY A 32 -20.78 9.51 1.32
C GLY A 32 -20.55 9.48 -0.20
N LEU A 33 -19.63 10.31 -0.69
CA LEU A 33 -19.30 10.41 -2.12
C LEU A 33 -18.71 9.11 -2.69
N PHE A 34 -18.00 8.31 -1.89
CA PHE A 34 -17.45 7.01 -2.32
C PHE A 34 -18.53 6.00 -2.67
N ASN A 35 -19.74 6.16 -2.15
CA ASN A 35 -20.93 5.39 -2.56
C ASN A 35 -21.24 5.49 -4.06
N LYS A 36 -20.73 6.50 -4.73
CA LYS A 36 -21.04 6.81 -6.13
C LYS A 36 -19.92 6.46 -7.08
N VAL A 37 -18.74 6.08 -6.56
CA VAL A 37 -17.56 5.76 -7.35
C VAL A 37 -17.37 4.25 -7.41
N ALA A 38 -17.98 3.60 -8.39
CA ALA A 38 -17.63 2.23 -8.74
C ALA A 38 -16.45 2.27 -9.73
N ILE A 39 -15.30 1.76 -9.32
CA ILE A 39 -14.19 1.56 -10.25
C ILE A 39 -14.57 0.39 -11.15
N ASN A 40 -14.81 0.68 -12.43
CA ASN A 40 -15.04 -0.36 -13.43
C ASN A 40 -13.73 -1.17 -13.58
N GLY A 41 -13.81 -2.50 -13.49
CA GLY A 41 -12.65 -3.38 -13.68
C GLY A 41 -11.91 -3.16 -15.01
N ALA A 42 -12.59 -2.65 -16.04
CA ALA A 42 -11.96 -2.27 -17.31
C ALA A 42 -10.95 -1.11 -17.18
N VAL A 43 -11.03 -0.32 -16.11
CA VAL A 43 -10.06 0.76 -15.81
C VAL A 43 -8.80 0.18 -15.16
N ILE A 44 -8.88 -1.01 -14.57
CA ILE A 44 -7.75 -1.68 -13.93
C ILE A 44 -7.03 -2.49 -15.01
N ASN A 45 -6.06 -1.88 -15.66
CA ASN A 45 -5.19 -2.54 -16.63
C ASN A 45 -3.73 -2.16 -16.38
N THR A 46 -2.80 -2.84 -17.03
CA THR A 46 -1.35 -2.67 -16.81
C THR A 46 -0.90 -1.21 -16.97
N HIS A 47 -1.46 -0.46 -17.91
CA HIS A 47 -1.07 0.93 -18.15
C HIS A 47 -1.54 1.87 -17.04
N THR A 48 -2.80 1.74 -16.63
CA THR A 48 -3.37 2.57 -15.56
C THR A 48 -2.74 2.26 -14.21
N VAL A 49 -2.43 1.00 -13.93
CA VAL A 49 -1.72 0.57 -12.73
C VAL A 49 -0.29 1.11 -12.71
N LYS A 50 0.46 0.99 -13.80
CA LYS A 50 1.82 1.57 -13.92
C LYS A 50 1.81 3.08 -13.71
N LEU A 51 0.85 3.78 -14.32
CA LEU A 51 0.70 5.22 -14.13
C LEU A 51 0.37 5.58 -12.68
N GLY A 52 -0.56 4.85 -12.07
CA GLY A 52 -0.93 5.01 -10.66
C GLY A 52 0.27 4.82 -9.74
N ASN A 53 1.00 3.72 -9.89
CA ASN A 53 2.20 3.43 -9.12
C ASN A 53 3.30 4.47 -9.32
N LYS A 54 3.48 4.98 -10.55
CA LYS A 54 4.42 6.07 -10.82
C LYS A 54 4.04 7.35 -10.09
N LEU A 55 2.76 7.68 -10.01
CA LEU A 55 2.28 8.85 -9.27
C LEU A 55 2.43 8.66 -7.74
N LEU A 56 2.23 7.43 -7.24
CA LEU A 56 2.42 7.09 -5.83
C LEU A 56 3.90 7.11 -5.42
N ALA A 57 4.81 6.66 -6.29
CA ALA A 57 6.25 6.64 -6.03
C ALA A 57 6.87 8.03 -5.78
N TYR A 58 6.21 9.10 -6.19
CA TYR A 58 6.64 10.48 -5.90
C TYR A 58 6.22 10.98 -4.51
N LYS A 59 5.42 10.21 -3.77
CA LYS A 59 5.03 10.61 -2.42
C LYS A 59 6.08 10.16 -1.42
N ASN A 60 6.70 11.14 -0.76
CA ASN A 60 7.62 10.85 0.35
C ASN A 60 6.89 10.12 1.48
N LEU A 61 7.59 9.18 2.11
CA LEU A 61 7.10 8.56 3.33
C LEU A 61 6.78 9.65 4.37
N PRO A 62 5.73 9.48 5.18
CA PRO A 62 5.34 10.47 6.17
C PRO A 62 6.42 10.66 7.23
N ASN A 63 6.45 11.85 7.81
CA ASN A 63 7.32 12.13 8.94
C ASN A 63 7.01 11.18 10.10
N VAL A 64 8.07 10.74 10.76
CA VAL A 64 7.98 9.86 11.91
C VAL A 64 7.78 10.71 13.16
N PRO A 65 6.78 10.41 14.01
CA PRO A 65 6.62 11.08 15.31
C PRO A 65 7.87 11.00 16.17
N SER A 66 8.10 12.01 17.03
CA SER A 66 9.32 12.10 17.85
C SER A 66 9.52 10.94 18.82
N ASN A 67 8.44 10.26 19.23
CA ASN A 67 8.43 9.10 20.12
C ASN A 67 8.53 7.75 19.39
N LEU A 68 8.78 7.74 18.08
CA LEU A 68 8.88 6.53 17.26
C LEU A 68 10.19 6.56 16.46
N ILE A 69 10.73 5.38 16.19
CA ILE A 69 11.88 5.16 15.32
C ILE A 69 11.38 4.46 14.05
N ARG A 70 11.93 4.85 12.90
CA ARG A 70 11.82 4.10 11.66
C ARG A 70 13.22 3.74 11.19
N GLU A 71 13.47 2.45 11.09
CA GLU A 71 14.68 1.90 10.50
C GLU A 71 14.36 1.35 9.11
N SER A 72 15.30 1.41 8.19
CA SER A 72 15.19 0.77 6.87
C SER A 72 16.18 -0.37 6.80
N LYS A 73 15.71 -1.55 6.40
CA LYS A 73 16.52 -2.74 6.23
C LYS A 73 16.30 -3.30 4.82
N LYS A 74 17.39 -3.67 4.17
CA LYS A 74 17.33 -4.43 2.91
C LYS A 74 17.51 -5.90 3.20
N ILE A 75 16.70 -6.73 2.57
CA ILE A 75 16.83 -8.19 2.61
C ILE A 75 16.95 -8.75 1.20
N LYS A 76 17.65 -9.85 1.06
CA LYS A 76 17.69 -10.62 -0.18
C LYS A 76 16.50 -11.55 -0.26
N THR A 77 15.92 -11.62 -1.45
CA THR A 77 14.86 -12.56 -1.78
C THR A 77 15.45 -13.84 -2.40
N ARG A 78 14.67 -14.92 -2.48
CA ARG A 78 15.07 -16.21 -3.04
C ARG A 78 15.60 -16.16 -4.48
N ASP A 79 15.21 -15.12 -5.24
CA ASP A 79 15.68 -14.87 -6.59
C ASP A 79 16.88 -13.90 -6.65
N ASN A 80 17.56 -13.68 -5.49
CA ASN A 80 18.70 -12.78 -5.31
C ASN A 80 18.42 -11.30 -5.57
N ALA A 81 17.17 -10.88 -5.69
CA ALA A 81 16.81 -9.47 -5.69
C ALA A 81 16.87 -8.90 -4.26
N GLU A 82 16.74 -7.59 -4.14
CA GLU A 82 16.63 -6.90 -2.85
C GLU A 82 15.26 -6.24 -2.71
N ILE A 83 14.65 -6.41 -1.54
CA ILE A 83 13.47 -5.64 -1.14
C ILE A 83 13.76 -4.89 0.15
N ASN A 84 13.01 -3.81 0.39
CA ASN A 84 13.15 -2.99 1.58
C ASN A 84 12.12 -3.38 2.63
N LEU A 85 12.52 -3.30 3.89
CA LEU A 85 11.65 -3.35 5.05
C LEU A 85 11.71 -1.99 5.76
N SER A 86 10.57 -1.47 6.19
CA SER A 86 10.52 -0.34 7.13
C SER A 86 10.11 -0.86 8.50
N ILE A 87 11.00 -0.73 9.47
CA ILE A 87 10.79 -1.23 10.83
C ILE A 87 10.42 -0.04 11.72
N TYR A 88 9.25 -0.09 12.32
CA TYR A 88 8.72 0.92 13.21
C TYR A 88 8.66 0.41 14.64
N LYS A 89 9.26 1.12 15.58
CA LYS A 89 9.19 0.82 17.01
C LYS A 89 9.16 2.10 17.85
N ALA A 90 8.46 2.07 18.97
CA ALA A 90 8.46 3.19 19.91
C ALA A 90 9.82 3.30 20.62
N LYS A 91 10.24 4.54 20.98
CA LYS A 91 11.56 4.80 21.57
C LYS A 91 11.68 4.36 23.04
N ASP A 92 10.56 4.32 23.75
CA ASP A 92 10.47 4.02 25.17
C ASP A 92 10.38 2.53 25.47
N MET A 93 10.64 1.69 24.48
CA MET A 93 10.47 0.25 24.56
C MET A 93 11.81 -0.46 24.67
N ASN A 94 12.13 -0.92 25.87
CA ASN A 94 13.40 -1.59 26.20
C ASN A 94 13.28 -3.11 26.38
N GLU A 95 12.08 -3.68 26.26
CA GLU A 95 11.81 -5.10 26.45
C GLU A 95 11.52 -5.81 25.11
N LYS A 96 11.62 -7.15 25.11
CA LYS A 96 11.17 -7.98 23.98
C LYS A 96 9.68 -7.72 23.71
N GLN A 97 9.34 -7.50 22.47
CA GLN A 97 8.01 -7.09 22.07
C GLN A 97 7.44 -7.96 20.97
N PRO A 98 6.10 -8.07 20.90
CA PRO A 98 5.47 -8.69 19.74
C PRO A 98 5.90 -7.99 18.46
N CYS A 99 6.09 -8.76 17.39
CA CYS A 99 6.38 -8.26 16.06
C CYS A 99 5.14 -8.44 15.16
N LEU A 100 4.71 -7.35 14.54
CA LEU A 100 3.66 -7.33 13.53
C LEU A 100 4.30 -7.18 12.14
N VAL A 101 4.26 -8.23 11.32
CA VAL A 101 4.66 -8.12 9.92
C VAL A 101 3.46 -7.63 9.12
N TYR A 102 3.65 -6.53 8.38
CA TYR A 102 2.57 -5.86 7.66
C TYR A 102 2.77 -5.91 6.15
N PHE A 103 1.85 -6.52 5.46
CA PHE A 103 1.74 -6.53 4.00
C PHE A 103 0.61 -5.60 3.58
N HIS A 104 0.93 -4.57 2.80
CA HIS A 104 -0.07 -3.60 2.38
C HIS A 104 -1.04 -4.20 1.36
N GLY A 105 -2.27 -3.69 1.36
CA GLY A 105 -3.26 -4.04 0.35
C GLY A 105 -2.94 -3.45 -1.01
N GLY A 106 -3.76 -3.83 -2.02
CA GLY A 106 -3.61 -3.34 -3.38
C GLY A 106 -3.60 -4.44 -4.44
N GLY A 107 -3.97 -5.70 -4.03
CA GLY A 107 -4.09 -6.85 -4.94
C GLY A 107 -2.78 -7.22 -5.64
N PHE A 108 -1.64 -6.96 -5.01
CA PHE A 108 -0.29 -7.06 -5.57
C PHE A 108 0.01 -6.13 -6.76
N PHE A 109 -0.93 -5.26 -7.18
CA PHE A 109 -0.69 -4.32 -8.27
C PHE A 109 -0.25 -2.94 -7.78
N LEU A 110 -0.85 -2.44 -6.70
CA LEU A 110 -0.61 -1.11 -6.19
C LEU A 110 0.53 -1.12 -5.19
N LYS A 111 1.38 -0.09 -5.29
CA LYS A 111 2.41 0.19 -4.30
C LYS A 111 1.81 0.78 -3.03
N ASP A 112 2.60 0.74 -1.97
CA ASP A 112 2.27 1.37 -0.70
C ASP A 112 2.06 2.88 -0.81
N GLU A 113 1.22 3.41 0.06
CA GLU A 113 0.92 4.83 0.15
C GLU A 113 1.26 5.40 1.54
N ALA A 114 1.55 6.70 1.58
CA ALA A 114 1.91 7.41 2.81
C ALA A 114 0.88 7.26 3.94
N TYR A 115 -0.42 7.13 3.63
CA TYR A 115 -1.44 6.97 4.66
C TYR A 115 -1.35 5.61 5.36
N ILE A 116 -0.91 4.56 4.64
CA ILE A 116 -0.74 3.21 5.21
C ILE A 116 0.38 3.26 6.25
N HIS A 117 1.49 3.94 5.95
CA HIS A 117 2.57 4.13 6.91
C HIS A 117 2.12 4.88 8.17
N LYS A 118 1.21 5.87 8.04
CA LYS A 118 0.61 6.52 9.22
C LYS A 118 -0.22 5.55 10.08
N ILE A 119 -0.87 4.56 9.47
CA ILE A 119 -1.62 3.53 10.18
C ILE A 119 -0.67 2.60 10.94
N VAL A 120 0.36 2.07 10.30
CA VAL A 120 1.30 1.14 10.95
C VAL A 120 2.12 1.81 12.04
N MET A 121 2.44 3.10 11.91
CA MET A 121 3.03 3.88 13.00
C MET A 121 2.13 3.95 14.23
N LYS A 122 0.82 4.06 14.05
CA LYS A 122 -0.14 3.97 15.17
C LYS A 122 -0.14 2.58 15.81
N TYR A 123 -0.05 1.50 15.03
CA TYR A 123 0.07 0.17 15.59
C TYR A 123 1.33 0.03 16.46
N ALA A 124 2.48 0.50 15.98
CA ALA A 124 3.71 0.48 16.78
C ALA A 124 3.54 1.22 18.12
N LEU A 125 2.90 2.39 18.12
CA LEU A 125 2.72 3.22 19.30
C LEU A 125 1.65 2.66 20.27
N PHE A 126 0.47 2.30 19.75
CA PHE A 126 -0.69 1.96 20.62
C PHE A 126 -0.72 0.49 21.01
N ALA A 127 -0.30 -0.41 20.13
CA ALA A 127 -0.22 -1.83 20.45
C ALA A 127 1.11 -2.24 21.10
N LYS A 128 2.05 -1.30 21.26
CA LYS A 128 3.39 -1.53 21.82
C LYS A 128 4.07 -2.74 21.17
N CYS A 129 4.16 -2.73 19.87
CA CYS A 129 4.80 -3.79 19.08
C CYS A 129 5.80 -3.20 18.09
N THR A 130 6.78 -4.00 17.68
CA THR A 130 7.59 -3.69 16.51
C THR A 130 6.76 -3.98 15.27
N VAL A 131 6.66 -3.04 14.33
CA VAL A 131 5.98 -3.27 13.05
C VAL A 131 7.00 -3.34 11.93
N VAL A 132 7.05 -4.45 11.23
CA VAL A 132 7.86 -4.65 10.03
C VAL A 132 6.96 -4.50 8.81
N PHE A 133 7.10 -3.37 8.11
CA PHE A 133 6.36 -3.10 6.88
C PHE A 133 7.18 -3.58 5.68
N VAL A 134 6.59 -4.44 4.86
CA VAL A 134 7.27 -5.07 3.72
C VAL A 134 6.95 -4.31 2.43
N HIS A 135 7.99 -3.78 1.77
CA HIS A 135 7.90 -3.17 0.45
C HIS A 135 8.11 -4.24 -0.64
N TYR A 136 7.15 -5.14 -0.77
CA TYR A 136 7.21 -6.20 -1.78
C TYR A 136 7.09 -5.63 -3.20
N ARG A 137 7.71 -6.30 -4.17
CA ARG A 137 7.62 -5.96 -5.60
C ARG A 137 6.20 -6.15 -6.10
N THR A 138 5.73 -5.29 -6.98
CA THR A 138 4.34 -5.29 -7.46
C THR A 138 4.21 -5.78 -8.90
N CYS A 139 3.04 -6.32 -9.26
CA CYS A 139 2.76 -6.95 -10.56
C CYS A 139 2.76 -5.97 -11.74
N ASP A 140 2.95 -4.67 -11.52
CA ASP A 140 3.17 -3.70 -12.59
C ASP A 140 4.56 -3.82 -13.23
N GLY A 141 5.51 -4.45 -12.54
CA GLY A 141 6.87 -4.69 -13.01
C GLY A 141 7.34 -6.13 -12.87
N TYR A 142 6.71 -6.92 -12.01
CA TYR A 142 7.13 -8.29 -11.67
C TYR A 142 5.93 -9.23 -11.73
N PRO A 143 5.96 -10.31 -12.55
CA PRO A 143 4.82 -11.20 -12.67
C PRO A 143 4.55 -11.95 -11.36
N PHE A 144 3.29 -12.34 -11.14
CA PHE A 144 2.96 -13.31 -10.10
C PHE A 144 3.69 -14.65 -10.39
N PRO A 145 4.28 -15.31 -9.40
CA PRO A 145 4.10 -15.14 -7.94
C PRO A 145 5.17 -14.30 -7.22
N THR A 146 5.99 -13.48 -7.92
CA THR A 146 7.06 -12.69 -7.29
C THR A 146 6.61 -11.91 -6.05
N PRO A 147 5.50 -11.12 -6.05
CA PRO A 147 5.07 -10.39 -4.86
C PRO A 147 4.75 -11.30 -3.68
N PHE A 148 4.20 -12.47 -3.95
CA PHE A 148 3.89 -13.46 -2.93
C PHE A 148 5.16 -14.04 -2.31
N TYR A 149 6.15 -14.38 -3.14
CA TYR A 149 7.44 -14.89 -2.64
C TYR A 149 8.21 -13.83 -1.85
N ASP A 150 8.16 -12.57 -2.24
CA ASP A 150 8.74 -11.47 -1.43
C ASP A 150 8.13 -11.40 -0.04
N CYS A 151 6.81 -11.61 0.08
CA CYS A 151 6.14 -11.68 1.37
C CYS A 151 6.60 -12.88 2.20
N CYS A 152 6.79 -14.05 1.57
CA CYS A 152 7.29 -15.24 2.25
C CYS A 152 8.74 -15.04 2.74
N ASP A 153 9.61 -14.52 1.87
CA ASP A 153 11.02 -14.26 2.21
C ASP A 153 11.16 -13.23 3.34
N ALA A 154 10.29 -12.22 3.35
CA ALA A 154 10.25 -11.26 4.45
C ALA A 154 9.78 -11.89 5.77
N MET A 155 8.79 -12.78 5.75
CA MET A 155 8.35 -13.53 6.93
C MET A 155 9.46 -14.41 7.48
N GLU A 156 10.16 -15.17 6.60
CA GLU A 156 11.27 -16.03 6.96
C GLU A 156 12.40 -15.21 7.61
N TYR A 157 12.78 -14.08 6.96
CA TYR A 157 13.76 -13.16 7.54
C TYR A 157 13.36 -12.67 8.94
N VAL A 158 12.11 -12.25 9.14
CA VAL A 158 11.66 -11.78 10.45
C VAL A 158 11.68 -12.90 11.48
N TRP A 159 11.27 -14.10 11.10
CA TRP A 159 11.32 -15.27 11.98
C TRP A 159 12.73 -15.60 12.44
N GLU A 160 13.68 -15.65 11.52
CA GLU A 160 15.09 -15.93 11.82
C GLU A 160 15.76 -14.84 12.67
N ASN A 161 15.24 -13.63 12.65
CA ASN A 161 15.78 -12.48 13.38
C ASN A 161 14.89 -12.03 14.56
N ALA A 162 13.92 -12.87 14.97
CA ALA A 162 12.93 -12.49 16.00
C ALA A 162 13.52 -12.31 17.40
N GLU A 163 14.73 -12.83 17.66
CA GLU A 163 15.41 -12.70 18.95
C GLU A 163 16.40 -11.52 19.01
N ASN A 164 16.62 -10.85 17.89
CA ASN A 164 17.51 -9.69 17.75
C ASN A 164 16.71 -8.38 17.73
#